data_2e5fe95297d65c6bbbc869d452ca6034
#
_entry.id   2e5fe95297d65c6bbbc869d452ca6034
#
_cell.length_a   1.000
_cell.length_b   1.000
_cell.length_c   1.000
_cell.angle_alpha   90.00
_cell.angle_beta   90.00
_cell.angle_gamma   90.00
#
_symmetry.space_group_name_H-M   'P 1'
#
loop_
_entity.id
_entity.type
_entity.pdbx_description
1 polymer ?
#
loop_
_entity_poly.entity_id
_entity_poly.type
_entity_poly.pdbx_seq_one_letter_code
_entity_poly.pdbx_strand_id
1 'polypeptide(L)'
;MANAFFSDLLATISERGRTLLRRGDSADTRRDADGLIELCDALLSGRGEASGTAMAREVLDIYRELDAAGRRAFFDGLVRDFGPDRERLSKAIEKWRAEPSDEDASSLHFASEPRRQELIRRLNRAPGGTGDLVNMRADLLGMMNGHTDLAALDRDVSHLLSSWFNRGFLVLRRIDWSTPANILEKIIRYEAVHEISDWDDLRRRIDPVDRRCYAFFHPAMVDEPLIFVEVALTETIPGAIAPLLAVDRQHLPIDRARTAVFYSISNTQRGLGGISFGSFLIKQVVEELRRETPKLDSFVTLSPVPGFMPWVKQDKDLPLSDEDREALKRLDDPKWFESPETTALLRSVLEPLAAHYFLKARTPKGKLIDSVARFHLGNGARLERINWLGDLSPKGLRESAGVMVNYLYRLDDIEKNHEAYANDGEVVASSAVKKLLKGEGRRLLDMRLS
;
A
#
# COMPACT_ATOMS: atom_id res chain seq x y z
N MET A 1 26.96 -3.54 6.49
CA MET A 1 28.28 -2.94 6.23
C MET A 1 28.44 -2.46 4.78
N ALA A 2 28.11 -3.24 3.75
CA ALA A 2 28.26 -2.78 2.36
C ALA A 2 27.39 -1.55 1.99
N ASN A 3 26.16 -1.45 2.50
CA ASN A 3 25.26 -0.32 2.23
C ASN A 3 25.70 1.00 2.92
N ALA A 4 26.31 0.92 4.11
CA ALA A 4 26.87 2.10 4.77
C ALA A 4 28.05 2.66 3.99
N PHE A 5 28.95 1.79 3.49
CA PHE A 5 30.07 2.20 2.67
C PHE A 5 29.66 2.89 1.36
N PHE A 6 28.60 2.38 0.70
CA PHE A 6 28.07 2.99 -0.52
C PHE A 6 27.43 4.35 -0.26
N SER A 7 26.70 4.49 0.85
CA SER A 7 26.14 5.77 1.31
C SER A 7 27.23 6.80 1.62
N ASP A 8 28.30 6.40 2.32
CA ASP A 8 29.42 7.26 2.65
C ASP A 8 30.23 7.67 1.41
N LEU A 9 30.39 6.75 0.44
CA LEU A 9 31.04 7.06 -0.83
C LEU A 9 30.24 8.12 -1.62
N LEU A 10 28.92 7.95 -1.74
CA LEU A 10 28.05 8.91 -2.41
C LEU A 10 28.03 10.26 -1.69
N ALA A 11 28.01 10.27 -0.37
CA ALA A 11 28.12 11.50 0.42
C ALA A 11 29.47 12.23 0.15
N THR A 12 30.57 11.49 0.09
CA THR A 12 31.90 12.04 -0.24
C THR A 12 31.95 12.63 -1.65
N ILE A 13 31.33 11.95 -2.65
CA ILE A 13 31.24 12.45 -4.02
C ILE A 13 30.42 13.74 -4.06
N SER A 14 29.28 13.78 -3.34
CA SER A 14 28.43 14.96 -3.23
C SER A 14 29.14 16.16 -2.61
N GLU A 15 29.94 15.92 -1.56
CA GLU A 15 30.70 16.98 -0.87
C GLU A 15 31.83 17.55 -1.75
N ARG A 16 32.54 16.69 -2.48
CA ARG A 16 33.53 17.12 -3.49
C ARG A 16 32.83 17.86 -4.66
N GLY A 17 31.66 17.43 -5.09
CA GLY A 17 30.87 18.11 -6.11
C GLY A 17 30.44 19.52 -5.66
N ARG A 18 30.02 19.69 -4.40
CA ARG A 18 29.70 21.01 -3.80
C ARG A 18 30.92 21.95 -3.80
N THR A 19 32.12 21.44 -3.48
CA THR A 19 33.35 22.23 -3.52
C THR A 19 33.71 22.71 -4.94
N LEU A 20 33.40 21.90 -5.96
CA LEU A 20 33.56 22.27 -7.37
C LEU A 20 32.55 23.33 -7.83
N LEU A 21 31.28 23.20 -7.38
CA LEU A 21 30.25 24.19 -7.66
C LEU A 21 30.49 25.55 -7.03
N ARG A 22 31.00 25.59 -5.78
CA ARG A 22 31.36 26.84 -5.09
C ARG A 22 32.54 27.60 -5.72
N ARG A 23 33.35 26.98 -6.58
CA ARG A 23 34.43 27.61 -7.34
C ARG A 23 33.98 28.29 -8.64
N GLY A 24 32.76 28.06 -9.08
CA GLY A 24 32.16 28.65 -10.27
C GLY A 24 30.88 29.38 -9.90
N ASP A 25 30.98 30.72 -9.72
CA ASP A 25 29.88 31.64 -9.39
C ASP A 25 28.98 31.30 -8.22
N SER A 26 29.15 32.03 -7.14
CA SER A 26 28.22 32.19 -6.03
C SER A 26 27.06 33.08 -6.46
N ALA A 27 26.20 32.63 -7.37
CA ALA A 27 24.85 33.15 -7.46
C ALA A 27 24.11 32.67 -6.20
N ASP A 28 23.64 33.60 -5.39
CA ASP A 28 22.78 33.34 -4.23
C ASP A 28 21.54 32.66 -4.74
N THR A 29 21.54 31.30 -4.74
CA THR A 29 20.43 30.50 -5.28
C THR A 29 19.19 30.83 -4.46
N ARG A 30 18.19 31.45 -5.06
CA ARG A 30 16.92 31.73 -4.40
C ARG A 30 16.37 30.43 -3.83
N ARG A 31 16.07 30.41 -2.54
CA ARG A 31 15.50 29.26 -1.85
C ARG A 31 13.97 29.27 -1.89
N ASP A 32 13.42 29.65 -3.03
CA ASP A 32 11.99 29.63 -3.35
C ASP A 32 11.70 28.66 -4.52
N ALA A 33 10.45 28.56 -4.90
CA ALA A 33 10.02 27.66 -5.97
C ALA A 33 10.65 28.02 -7.33
N ASP A 34 10.80 29.31 -7.64
CA ASP A 34 11.36 29.76 -8.92
C ASP A 34 12.86 29.45 -9.01
N GLY A 35 13.63 29.75 -7.97
CA GLY A 35 15.04 29.39 -7.90
C GLY A 35 15.27 27.87 -7.96
N LEU A 36 14.33 27.09 -7.38
CA LEU A 36 14.36 25.63 -7.46
C LEU A 36 14.12 25.14 -8.91
N ILE A 37 13.23 25.77 -9.67
CA ILE A 37 12.97 25.46 -11.09
C ILE A 37 14.22 25.78 -11.94
N GLU A 38 14.88 26.93 -11.70
CA GLU A 38 16.13 27.29 -12.37
C GLU A 38 17.24 26.25 -12.09
N LEU A 39 17.37 25.80 -10.84
CA LEU A 39 18.34 24.77 -10.46
C LEU A 39 18.03 23.41 -11.12
N CYS A 40 16.77 23.05 -11.25
CA CYS A 40 16.33 21.84 -11.97
C CYS A 40 16.70 21.91 -13.46
N ASP A 41 16.52 23.07 -14.11
CA ASP A 41 16.92 23.26 -15.51
C ASP A 41 18.45 23.17 -15.67
N ALA A 42 19.20 23.79 -14.79
CA ALA A 42 20.65 23.67 -14.72
C ALA A 42 21.13 22.22 -14.53
N LEU A 43 20.43 21.45 -13.69
CA LEU A 43 20.72 20.03 -13.49
C LEU A 43 20.55 19.23 -14.80
N LEU A 44 19.58 19.56 -15.65
CA LEU A 44 19.37 18.91 -16.95
C LEU A 44 20.37 19.31 -18.03
N SER A 45 21.16 20.37 -17.84
CA SER A 45 22.04 20.95 -18.88
C SER A 45 23.32 20.16 -19.19
N GLY A 46 23.45 18.87 -18.78
CA GLY A 46 24.52 18.01 -19.21
C GLY A 46 25.86 18.17 -18.46
N ARG A 47 25.86 18.68 -17.24
CA ARG A 47 27.06 18.82 -16.37
C ARG A 47 27.60 17.43 -15.95
N GLY A 48 28.87 17.40 -15.51
CA GLY A 48 29.53 16.17 -15.07
C GLY A 48 28.82 15.49 -13.89
N GLU A 49 29.03 14.19 -13.74
CA GLU A 49 28.30 13.32 -12.82
C GLU A 49 28.40 13.78 -11.34
N ALA A 50 29.61 14.17 -10.88
CA ALA A 50 29.81 14.63 -9.50
C ALA A 50 29.08 15.95 -9.21
N SER A 51 29.14 16.91 -10.13
CA SER A 51 28.41 18.20 -9.99
C SER A 51 26.90 18.00 -10.12
N GLY A 52 26.46 17.05 -10.98
CA GLY A 52 25.06 16.66 -11.12
C GLY A 52 24.50 16.05 -9.82
N THR A 53 25.25 15.15 -9.17
CA THR A 53 24.83 14.54 -7.90
C THR A 53 24.74 15.59 -6.76
N ALA A 54 25.70 16.52 -6.69
CA ALA A 54 25.67 17.60 -5.70
C ALA A 54 24.47 18.54 -5.91
N MET A 55 24.22 18.91 -7.17
CA MET A 55 23.08 19.77 -7.55
C MET A 55 21.73 19.07 -7.29
N ALA A 56 21.63 17.76 -7.58
CA ALA A 56 20.46 16.98 -7.27
C ALA A 56 20.19 16.93 -5.75
N ARG A 57 21.23 16.82 -4.93
CA ARG A 57 21.08 16.90 -3.47
C ARG A 57 20.60 18.28 -3.02
N GLU A 58 21.15 19.35 -3.59
CA GLU A 58 20.73 20.72 -3.29
C GLU A 58 19.26 20.98 -3.64
N VAL A 59 18.79 20.51 -4.81
CA VAL A 59 17.37 20.57 -5.20
C VAL A 59 16.49 19.91 -4.12
N LEU A 60 16.86 18.70 -3.68
CA LEU A 60 16.06 17.96 -2.70
C LEU A 60 16.12 18.61 -1.30
N ASP A 61 17.25 19.23 -0.93
CA ASP A 61 17.40 19.94 0.34
C ASP A 61 16.53 21.21 0.37
N ILE A 62 16.58 22.03 -0.70
CA ILE A 62 15.73 23.22 -0.83
C ILE A 62 14.25 22.83 -0.82
N TYR A 63 13.86 21.77 -1.57
CA TYR A 63 12.47 21.29 -1.58
C TYR A 63 11.95 20.96 -0.18
N ARG A 64 12.77 20.35 0.67
CA ARG A 64 12.36 20.01 2.05
C ARG A 64 12.06 21.25 2.89
N GLU A 65 12.77 22.35 2.65
CA GLU A 65 12.62 23.63 3.35
C GLU A 65 11.39 24.41 2.92
N LEU A 66 10.83 24.13 1.71
CA LEU A 66 9.64 24.80 1.22
C LEU A 66 8.39 24.50 2.08
N ASP A 67 7.60 25.53 2.29
CA ASP A 67 6.26 25.39 2.85
C ASP A 67 5.28 24.76 1.84
N ALA A 68 4.03 24.54 2.26
CA ALA A 68 3.02 23.93 1.40
C ALA A 68 2.74 24.73 0.11
N ALA A 69 2.76 26.05 0.17
CA ALA A 69 2.55 26.93 -0.97
C ALA A 69 3.74 26.87 -1.95
N GLY A 70 4.98 26.90 -1.42
CA GLY A 70 6.18 26.73 -2.21
C GLY A 70 6.28 25.37 -2.89
N ARG A 71 5.93 24.27 -2.19
CA ARG A 71 5.86 22.93 -2.79
C ARG A 71 4.82 22.86 -3.91
N ARG A 72 3.66 23.48 -3.71
CA ARG A 72 2.63 23.55 -4.76
C ARG A 72 3.14 24.33 -5.97
N ALA A 73 3.74 25.50 -5.78
CA ALA A 73 4.32 26.30 -6.87
C ALA A 73 5.42 25.54 -7.63
N PHE A 74 6.26 24.77 -6.92
CA PHE A 74 7.25 23.90 -7.54
C PHE A 74 6.61 22.84 -8.43
N PHE A 75 5.56 22.13 -7.96
CA PHE A 75 4.85 21.14 -8.79
C PHE A 75 4.20 21.78 -10.03
N ASP A 76 3.60 22.96 -9.88
CA ASP A 76 3.05 23.72 -11.02
C ASP A 76 4.14 24.09 -12.03
N GLY A 77 5.34 24.48 -11.56
CA GLY A 77 6.51 24.72 -12.39
C GLY A 77 6.96 23.47 -13.14
N LEU A 78 7.02 22.30 -12.46
CA LEU A 78 7.36 21.03 -13.12
C LEU A 78 6.36 20.63 -14.21
N VAL A 79 5.08 20.91 -14.01
CA VAL A 79 4.05 20.64 -15.03
C VAL A 79 4.20 21.60 -16.22
N ARG A 80 4.40 22.89 -15.96
CA ARG A 80 4.49 23.95 -16.95
C ARG A 80 5.75 23.87 -17.81
N ASP A 81 6.93 23.71 -17.18
CA ASP A 81 8.23 23.95 -17.80
C ASP A 81 8.99 22.66 -18.16
N PHE A 82 8.62 21.50 -17.54
CA PHE A 82 9.33 20.23 -17.75
C PHE A 82 8.45 19.18 -18.45
N GLY A 83 7.55 19.62 -19.32
CA GLY A 83 6.82 18.74 -20.24
C GLY A 83 7.72 18.16 -21.35
N PRO A 84 7.13 17.43 -22.33
CA PRO A 84 7.84 17.06 -23.55
C PRO A 84 8.31 18.29 -24.33
N ASP A 85 9.46 18.16 -24.99
CA ASP A 85 9.91 19.17 -25.94
C ASP A 85 8.96 19.19 -27.16
N ARG A 86 8.15 20.25 -27.25
CA ARG A 86 7.08 20.36 -28.24
C ARG A 86 7.61 20.39 -29.69
N GLU A 87 8.76 21.02 -29.92
CA GLU A 87 9.34 21.11 -31.26
C GLU A 87 9.87 19.76 -31.71
N ARG A 88 10.64 19.08 -30.83
CA ARG A 88 11.15 17.74 -31.07
C ARG A 88 10.03 16.73 -31.29
N LEU A 89 8.96 16.82 -30.46
CA LEU A 89 7.80 15.94 -30.58
C LEU A 89 7.06 16.16 -31.91
N SER A 90 6.83 17.44 -32.31
CA SER A 90 6.18 17.74 -33.59
C SER A 90 6.97 17.18 -34.76
N LYS A 91 8.30 17.37 -34.80
CA LYS A 91 9.18 16.81 -35.84
C LYS A 91 9.11 15.26 -35.89
N ALA A 92 9.08 14.60 -34.73
CA ALA A 92 8.98 13.14 -34.67
C ALA A 92 7.62 12.64 -35.18
N ILE A 93 6.53 13.36 -34.87
CA ILE A 93 5.18 13.06 -35.39
C ILE A 93 5.13 13.20 -36.92
N GLU A 94 5.67 14.28 -37.46
CA GLU A 94 5.71 14.51 -38.92
C GLU A 94 6.50 13.40 -39.65
N LYS A 95 7.66 13.02 -39.09
CA LYS A 95 8.48 11.95 -39.65
C LYS A 95 7.76 10.60 -39.67
N TRP A 96 7.15 10.23 -38.53
CA TRP A 96 6.33 9.00 -38.41
C TRP A 96 5.16 8.98 -39.40
N ARG A 97 4.49 10.14 -39.62
CA ARG A 97 3.36 10.22 -40.54
C ARG A 97 3.77 10.11 -42.01
N ALA A 98 4.97 10.58 -42.36
CA ALA A 98 5.47 10.54 -43.72
C ALA A 98 5.82 9.13 -44.16
N GLU A 99 6.57 8.37 -43.35
CA GLU A 99 6.99 7.00 -43.62
C GLU A 99 7.17 6.25 -42.28
N PRO A 100 6.14 5.50 -41.80
CA PRO A 100 6.23 4.78 -40.53
C PRO A 100 7.32 3.71 -40.55
N SER A 101 8.25 3.75 -39.59
CA SER A 101 9.29 2.76 -39.35
C SER A 101 9.48 2.51 -37.85
N ASP A 102 10.10 1.39 -37.46
CA ASP A 102 10.44 1.07 -36.08
C ASP A 102 11.40 2.12 -35.47
N GLU A 103 12.31 2.68 -36.30
CA GLU A 103 13.20 3.76 -35.86
C GLU A 103 12.43 5.05 -35.57
N ASP A 104 11.46 5.38 -36.42
CA ASP A 104 10.62 6.57 -36.20
C ASP A 104 9.67 6.38 -35.02
N ALA A 105 9.17 5.17 -34.78
CA ALA A 105 8.41 4.83 -33.59
C ALA A 105 9.27 5.04 -32.32
N SER A 106 10.52 4.57 -32.32
CA SER A 106 11.47 4.79 -31.22
C SER A 106 11.76 6.28 -31.04
N SER A 107 11.99 7.02 -32.11
CA SER A 107 12.23 8.47 -32.10
C SER A 107 11.04 9.23 -31.51
N LEU A 108 9.81 8.85 -31.88
CA LEU A 108 8.56 9.41 -31.34
C LEU A 108 8.42 9.11 -29.85
N HIS A 109 8.73 7.89 -29.44
CA HIS A 109 8.72 7.50 -28.02
C HIS A 109 9.63 8.39 -27.18
N PHE A 110 10.89 8.55 -27.59
CA PHE A 110 11.85 9.43 -26.88
C PHE A 110 11.49 10.91 -26.97
N ALA A 111 10.86 11.38 -28.05
CA ALA A 111 10.44 12.77 -28.16
C ALA A 111 9.22 13.08 -27.29
N SER A 112 8.38 12.08 -27.01
CA SER A 112 7.19 12.26 -26.16
C SER A 112 7.48 12.22 -24.68
N GLU A 113 8.69 11.78 -24.27
CA GLU A 113 9.07 11.68 -22.87
C GLU A 113 9.20 13.09 -22.24
N PRO A 114 8.47 13.38 -21.14
CA PRO A 114 8.59 14.66 -20.45
C PRO A 114 9.98 14.83 -19.81
N ARG A 115 10.55 16.03 -19.92
CA ARG A 115 11.84 16.39 -19.31
C ARG A 115 11.89 16.12 -17.80
N ARG A 116 10.73 16.22 -17.11
CA ARG A 116 10.62 15.92 -15.67
C ARG A 116 10.90 14.46 -15.34
N GLN A 117 10.72 13.50 -16.26
CA GLN A 117 11.12 12.12 -15.99
C GLN A 117 12.64 11.99 -15.88
N GLU A 118 13.40 12.61 -16.78
CA GLU A 118 14.86 12.66 -16.69
C GLU A 118 15.33 13.42 -15.43
N LEU A 119 14.65 14.54 -15.09
CA LEU A 119 14.92 15.25 -13.85
C LEU A 119 14.76 14.34 -12.63
N ILE A 120 13.66 13.60 -12.52
CA ILE A 120 13.40 12.67 -11.41
C ILE A 120 14.46 11.57 -11.37
N ARG A 121 14.90 11.02 -12.52
CA ARG A 121 16.01 10.05 -12.58
C ARG A 121 17.32 10.65 -12.03
N ARG A 122 17.62 11.91 -12.36
CA ARG A 122 18.82 12.58 -11.85
C ARG A 122 18.73 12.86 -10.37
N LEU A 123 17.58 13.30 -9.87
CA LEU A 123 17.32 13.48 -8.44
C LEU A 123 17.48 12.17 -7.67
N ASN A 124 17.07 11.05 -8.25
CA ASN A 124 17.20 9.71 -7.65
C ASN A 124 18.66 9.28 -7.42
N ARG A 125 19.62 9.89 -8.13
CA ARG A 125 21.06 9.59 -7.95
C ARG A 125 21.67 10.27 -6.73
N ALA A 126 21.00 11.26 -6.15
CA ALA A 126 21.45 11.91 -4.93
C ALA A 126 21.44 10.92 -3.74
N PRO A 127 22.37 11.01 -2.79
CA PRO A 127 22.30 10.23 -1.55
C PRO A 127 20.95 10.42 -0.86
N GLY A 128 20.24 9.33 -0.61
CA GLY A 128 18.87 9.36 -0.05
C GLY A 128 17.78 9.85 -1.00
N GLY A 129 18.10 10.15 -2.26
CA GLY A 129 17.18 10.73 -3.25
C GLY A 129 15.91 9.90 -3.48
N THR A 130 16.01 8.57 -3.43
CA THR A 130 14.86 7.69 -3.57
C THR A 130 13.81 7.96 -2.47
N GLY A 131 14.25 8.05 -1.21
CA GLY A 131 13.35 8.35 -0.09
C GLY A 131 12.74 9.75 -0.19
N ASP A 132 13.54 10.73 -0.62
CA ASP A 132 13.06 12.10 -0.83
C ASP A 132 11.99 12.17 -1.93
N LEU A 133 12.18 11.46 -3.03
CA LEU A 133 11.20 11.39 -4.12
C LEU A 133 9.91 10.69 -3.69
N VAL A 134 9.99 9.66 -2.85
CA VAL A 134 8.82 9.03 -2.24
C VAL A 134 8.07 10.04 -1.35
N ASN A 135 8.77 10.79 -0.52
CA ASN A 135 8.16 11.84 0.33
C ASN A 135 7.57 12.97 -0.52
N MET A 136 8.28 13.42 -1.56
CA MET A 136 7.79 14.41 -2.52
C MET A 136 6.49 13.96 -3.17
N ARG A 137 6.38 12.68 -3.56
CA ARG A 137 5.11 12.14 -4.10
C ARG A 137 4.02 12.05 -3.04
N ALA A 138 4.34 11.81 -1.77
CA ALA A 138 3.35 11.86 -0.70
C ALA A 138 2.72 13.25 -0.55
N ASP A 139 3.52 14.32 -0.68
CA ASP A 139 3.04 15.70 -0.71
C ASP A 139 2.17 15.95 -1.95
N LEU A 140 2.62 15.52 -3.13
CA LEU A 140 1.89 15.62 -4.39
C LEU A 140 0.50 14.97 -4.28
N LEU A 141 0.43 13.73 -3.79
CA LEU A 141 -0.84 13.02 -3.60
C LEU A 141 -1.77 13.73 -2.61
N GLY A 142 -1.21 14.35 -1.57
CA GLY A 142 -1.98 15.16 -0.62
C GLY A 142 -2.60 16.40 -1.27
N MET A 143 -1.94 16.98 -2.28
CA MET A 143 -2.39 18.17 -3.00
C MET A 143 -3.34 17.86 -4.18
N MET A 144 -3.44 16.61 -4.61
CA MET A 144 -4.28 16.20 -5.75
C MET A 144 -5.78 16.12 -5.42
N ASN A 145 -6.18 16.19 -4.16
CA ASN A 145 -7.58 16.11 -3.75
C ASN A 145 -8.42 17.22 -4.42
N GLY A 146 -9.17 16.85 -5.47
CA GLY A 146 -9.97 17.79 -6.27
C GLY A 146 -9.21 18.52 -7.40
N HIS A 147 -7.91 18.31 -7.56
CA HIS A 147 -7.07 18.96 -8.58
C HIS A 147 -6.54 17.94 -9.59
N THR A 148 -7.01 18.03 -10.84
CA THR A 148 -6.57 17.15 -11.94
C THR A 148 -5.34 17.68 -12.70
N ASP A 149 -4.95 18.92 -12.46
CA ASP A 149 -3.82 19.60 -13.09
C ASP A 149 -2.46 18.93 -12.79
N LEU A 150 -2.29 18.37 -11.60
CA LEU A 150 -1.10 17.63 -11.19
C LEU A 150 -1.08 16.15 -11.62
N ALA A 151 -2.16 15.64 -12.20
CA ALA A 151 -2.28 14.21 -12.55
C ALA A 151 -1.23 13.73 -13.57
N ALA A 152 -0.75 14.63 -14.46
CA ALA A 152 0.30 14.29 -15.39
C ALA A 152 1.64 14.08 -14.69
N LEU A 153 1.95 14.92 -13.69
CA LEU A 153 3.16 14.77 -12.86
C LEU A 153 3.11 13.47 -12.05
N ASP A 154 1.98 13.18 -11.39
CA ASP A 154 1.86 11.94 -10.62
C ASP A 154 2.02 10.69 -11.49
N ARG A 155 1.49 10.69 -12.73
CA ARG A 155 1.69 9.57 -13.66
C ARG A 155 3.16 9.32 -13.97
N ASP A 156 3.95 10.39 -14.20
CA ASP A 156 5.37 10.27 -14.51
C ASP A 156 6.17 9.79 -13.29
N VAL A 157 5.91 10.35 -12.10
CA VAL A 157 6.54 9.89 -10.85
C VAL A 157 6.17 8.46 -10.56
N SER A 158 4.88 8.11 -10.66
CA SER A 158 4.36 6.77 -10.42
C SER A 158 4.98 5.74 -11.37
N HIS A 159 5.13 6.08 -12.65
CA HIS A 159 5.79 5.22 -13.64
C HIS A 159 7.23 4.88 -13.26
N LEU A 160 8.02 5.87 -12.86
CA LEU A 160 9.41 5.67 -12.45
C LEU A 160 9.50 4.88 -11.14
N LEU A 161 8.70 5.22 -10.13
CA LEU A 161 8.68 4.49 -8.87
C LEU A 161 8.24 3.04 -9.06
N SER A 162 7.27 2.75 -9.96
CA SER A 162 6.87 1.37 -10.28
C SER A 162 8.01 0.54 -10.84
N SER A 163 8.93 1.16 -11.59
CA SER A 163 10.13 0.50 -12.11
C SER A 163 11.18 0.25 -11.02
N TRP A 164 11.34 1.18 -10.07
CA TRP A 164 12.36 1.09 -9.01
C TRP A 164 11.92 0.20 -7.84
N PHE A 165 10.63 0.16 -7.54
CA PHE A 165 10.08 -0.58 -6.39
C PHE A 165 9.42 -1.91 -6.80
N ASN A 166 9.92 -2.59 -7.82
CA ASN A 166 9.42 -3.91 -8.15
C ASN A 166 9.96 -4.98 -7.16
N ARG A 167 9.28 -6.14 -7.13
CA ARG A 167 9.58 -7.25 -6.22
C ARG A 167 11.06 -7.67 -6.19
N GLY A 168 11.74 -7.60 -7.33
CA GLY A 168 13.14 -8.06 -7.45
C GLY A 168 14.13 -7.28 -6.58
N PHE A 169 13.77 -6.07 -6.14
CA PHE A 169 14.61 -5.22 -5.31
C PHE A 169 14.25 -5.26 -3.83
N LEU A 170 13.14 -5.90 -3.45
CA LEU A 170 12.71 -5.94 -2.06
C LEU A 170 13.43 -7.04 -1.28
N VAL A 171 13.85 -6.69 -0.07
CA VAL A 171 14.51 -7.59 0.88
C VAL A 171 13.59 -7.81 2.06
N LEU A 172 13.20 -9.07 2.28
CA LEU A 172 12.45 -9.49 3.45
C LEU A 172 13.41 -9.63 4.65
N ARG A 173 13.07 -9.00 5.78
CA ARG A 173 13.81 -9.09 7.03
C ARG A 173 12.86 -9.42 8.17
N ARG A 174 13.27 -10.30 9.07
CA ARG A 174 12.59 -10.52 10.33
C ARG A 174 12.79 -9.30 11.23
N ILE A 175 11.73 -8.90 11.91
CA ILE A 175 11.72 -7.86 12.92
C ILE A 175 11.54 -8.54 14.27
N ASP A 176 12.47 -8.35 15.17
CA ASP A 176 12.47 -8.87 16.53
C ASP A 176 13.09 -7.85 17.49
N TRP A 177 13.24 -8.23 18.76
CA TRP A 177 13.75 -7.30 19.78
C TRP A 177 15.24 -6.94 19.62
N SER A 178 15.99 -7.62 18.74
CA SER A 178 17.37 -7.26 18.36
C SER A 178 17.44 -6.28 17.19
N THR A 179 16.30 -5.98 16.56
CA THR A 179 16.19 -4.99 15.47
C THR A 179 16.53 -3.60 15.99
N PRO A 180 17.29 -2.78 15.23
CA PRO A 180 17.61 -1.42 15.63
C PRO A 180 16.39 -0.59 16.04
N ALA A 181 16.52 0.17 17.14
CA ALA A 181 15.41 0.92 17.75
C ALA A 181 14.74 1.91 16.78
N ASN A 182 15.51 2.52 15.85
CA ASN A 182 15.00 3.41 14.83
C ASN A 182 14.03 2.72 13.85
N ILE A 183 14.19 1.42 13.61
CA ILE A 183 13.26 0.62 12.80
C ILE A 183 12.03 0.26 13.65
N LEU A 184 12.23 -0.18 14.90
CA LEU A 184 11.14 -0.53 15.81
C LEU A 184 10.21 0.66 16.07
N GLU A 185 10.76 1.87 16.26
CA GLU A 185 9.97 3.10 16.39
C GLU A 185 9.11 3.37 15.15
N LYS A 186 9.61 3.06 13.96
CA LYS A 186 8.84 3.19 12.70
C LYS A 186 7.71 2.18 12.62
N ILE A 187 7.92 0.95 13.10
CA ILE A 187 6.83 -0.05 13.19
C ILE A 187 5.71 0.48 14.09
N ILE A 188 6.03 1.02 15.28
CA ILE A 188 5.03 1.63 16.17
C ILE A 188 4.27 2.75 15.42
N ARG A 189 5.00 3.66 14.78
CA ARG A 189 4.43 4.83 14.11
C ARG A 189 3.55 4.50 12.90
N TYR A 190 3.91 3.45 12.17
CA TYR A 190 3.28 3.12 10.89
C TYR A 190 2.20 2.04 10.99
N GLU A 191 1.98 1.45 12.18
CA GLU A 191 0.91 0.47 12.34
C GLU A 191 -0.45 1.11 12.11
N ALA A 192 -1.12 0.70 11.03
CA ALA A 192 -2.38 1.30 10.56
C ALA A 192 -3.62 0.44 10.81
N VAL A 193 -3.42 -0.86 11.10
CA VAL A 193 -4.51 -1.83 11.26
C VAL A 193 -4.93 -1.89 12.73
N HIS A 194 -4.00 -2.24 13.61
CA HIS A 194 -4.20 -2.36 15.05
C HIS A 194 -3.14 -1.54 15.78
N GLU A 195 -3.45 -0.31 16.12
CA GLU A 195 -2.54 0.65 16.74
C GLU A 195 -1.65 0.02 17.83
N ILE A 196 -0.34 0.34 17.76
CA ILE A 196 0.63 0.00 18.79
C ILE A 196 0.78 1.20 19.71
N SER A 197 0.34 1.06 20.96
CA SER A 197 0.26 2.17 21.91
C SER A 197 1.63 2.62 22.41
N ASP A 198 2.54 1.67 22.63
CA ASP A 198 3.83 1.90 23.28
C ASP A 198 4.84 0.77 22.97
N TRP A 199 6.05 0.87 23.57
CA TRP A 199 7.10 -0.11 23.44
C TRP A 199 6.76 -1.48 24.05
N ASP A 200 5.99 -1.53 25.12
CA ASP A 200 5.56 -2.77 25.75
C ASP A 200 4.52 -3.48 24.88
N ASP A 201 3.65 -2.75 24.23
CA ASP A 201 2.71 -3.30 23.25
C ASP A 201 3.46 -3.88 22.04
N LEU A 202 4.42 -3.13 21.47
CA LEU A 202 5.28 -3.66 20.41
C LEU A 202 5.99 -4.95 20.86
N ARG A 203 6.57 -4.95 22.06
CA ARG A 203 7.26 -6.11 22.59
C ARG A 203 6.37 -7.34 22.64
N ARG A 204 5.11 -7.19 23.10
CA ARG A 204 4.11 -8.29 23.11
C ARG A 204 3.81 -8.86 21.72
N ARG A 205 4.04 -8.07 20.65
CA ARG A 205 3.76 -8.47 19.27
C ARG A 205 4.94 -9.10 18.54
N ILE A 206 6.18 -8.89 19.00
CA ILE A 206 7.37 -9.40 18.31
C ILE A 206 8.25 -10.35 19.12
N ASP A 207 8.24 -10.27 20.48
CA ASP A 207 9.15 -11.02 21.35
C ASP A 207 8.65 -12.45 21.69
N PRO A 208 7.34 -12.70 21.93
CA PRO A 208 6.87 -14.02 22.30
C PRO A 208 7.11 -15.08 21.22
N VAL A 209 7.35 -16.33 21.66
CA VAL A 209 7.67 -17.46 20.77
C VAL A 209 6.58 -17.75 19.71
N ASP A 210 5.35 -17.34 19.96
CA ASP A 210 4.20 -17.48 19.08
C ASP A 210 3.89 -16.18 18.28
N ARG A 211 4.88 -15.30 18.19
CA ARG A 211 4.77 -14.06 17.39
C ARG A 211 5.89 -13.97 16.38
N ARG A 212 5.56 -13.40 15.24
CA ARG A 212 6.50 -13.07 14.16
C ARG A 212 6.14 -11.72 13.58
N CYS A 213 7.16 -10.96 13.27
CA CYS A 213 7.03 -9.76 12.46
C CYS A 213 8.07 -9.79 11.35
N TYR A 214 7.66 -9.45 10.14
CA TYR A 214 8.53 -9.34 8.98
C TYR A 214 8.32 -7.99 8.32
N ALA A 215 9.37 -7.41 7.75
CA ALA A 215 9.24 -6.21 6.96
C ALA A 215 10.02 -6.33 5.65
N PHE A 216 9.49 -5.68 4.61
CA PHE A 216 10.13 -5.53 3.32
C PHE A 216 10.84 -4.19 3.28
N PHE A 217 12.09 -4.22 2.86
CA PHE A 217 12.97 -3.06 2.71
C PHE A 217 13.43 -2.92 1.26
N HIS A 218 13.73 -1.69 0.86
CA HIS A 218 14.40 -1.42 -0.41
C HIS A 218 15.83 -0.93 -0.15
N PRO A 219 16.87 -1.43 -0.87
CA PRO A 219 18.27 -1.05 -0.62
C PRO A 219 18.54 0.45 -0.68
N ALA A 220 17.79 1.19 -1.51
CA ALA A 220 17.95 2.65 -1.62
C ALA A 220 17.23 3.43 -0.50
N MET A 221 16.44 2.75 0.37
CA MET A 221 15.75 3.36 1.51
C MET A 221 16.19 2.64 2.79
N VAL A 222 17.40 2.96 3.23
CA VAL A 222 18.03 2.30 4.38
C VAL A 222 17.17 2.50 5.63
N ASP A 223 16.92 1.41 6.36
CA ASP A 223 16.15 1.39 7.61
C ASP A 223 14.71 1.96 7.51
N GLU A 224 14.19 2.07 6.29
CA GLU A 224 12.77 2.40 6.04
C GLU A 224 12.00 1.14 5.66
N PRO A 225 11.15 0.59 6.54
CA PRO A 225 10.25 -0.48 6.14
C PRO A 225 9.23 0.07 5.14
N LEU A 226 8.95 -0.68 4.07
CA LEU A 226 7.94 -0.33 3.07
C LEU A 226 6.59 -0.97 3.37
N ILE A 227 6.65 -2.22 3.78
CA ILE A 227 5.52 -3.03 4.23
C ILE A 227 6.01 -3.83 5.41
N PHE A 228 5.21 -3.94 6.46
CA PHE A 228 5.46 -4.92 7.49
C PHE A 228 4.22 -5.77 7.78
N VAL A 229 4.47 -6.94 8.32
CA VAL A 229 3.47 -7.99 8.50
C VAL A 229 3.62 -8.56 9.90
N GLU A 230 2.57 -8.46 10.71
CA GLU A 230 2.50 -9.08 12.03
C GLU A 230 1.76 -10.41 11.97
N VAL A 231 2.34 -11.43 12.56
CA VAL A 231 1.85 -12.81 12.51
C VAL A 231 1.73 -13.41 13.91
N ALA A 232 0.56 -13.96 14.20
CA ALA A 232 0.34 -14.80 15.37
C ALA A 232 0.33 -16.29 14.97
N LEU A 233 1.01 -17.13 15.73
CA LEU A 233 0.95 -18.57 15.58
C LEU A 233 -0.13 -19.13 16.51
N THR A 234 -1.06 -19.91 15.96
CA THR A 234 -2.23 -20.44 16.69
C THR A 234 -2.43 -21.92 16.37
N GLU A 235 -3.25 -22.62 17.14
CA GLU A 235 -3.64 -24.00 16.83
C GLU A 235 -4.69 -24.07 15.73
N THR A 236 -5.62 -23.11 15.72
CA THR A 236 -6.75 -23.06 14.78
C THR A 236 -6.91 -21.67 14.19
N ILE A 237 -7.69 -21.55 13.14
CA ILE A 237 -8.01 -20.27 12.51
C ILE A 237 -8.87 -19.41 13.45
N PRO A 238 -8.39 -18.25 13.96
CA PRO A 238 -9.16 -17.39 14.84
C PRO A 238 -10.23 -16.62 14.08
N GLY A 239 -11.32 -16.28 14.77
CA GLY A 239 -12.41 -15.45 14.24
C GLY A 239 -12.45 -14.05 14.82
N ALA A 240 -11.65 -13.75 15.84
CA ALA A 240 -11.64 -12.46 16.50
C ALA A 240 -10.22 -12.00 16.81
N ILE A 241 -10.02 -10.66 16.80
CA ILE A 241 -8.70 -10.07 17.03
C ILE A 241 -8.36 -9.92 18.51
N ALA A 242 -9.37 -9.63 19.36
CA ALA A 242 -9.14 -9.34 20.77
C ALA A 242 -8.35 -10.42 21.51
N PRO A 243 -8.60 -11.74 21.35
CA PRO A 243 -7.80 -12.77 21.99
C PRO A 243 -6.34 -12.81 21.52
N LEU A 244 -6.05 -12.37 20.29
CA LEU A 244 -4.69 -12.31 19.78
C LEU A 244 -3.89 -11.15 20.37
N LEU A 245 -4.56 -10.04 20.71
CA LEU A 245 -3.94 -8.82 21.24
C LEU A 245 -4.07 -8.68 22.76
N ALA A 246 -4.76 -9.60 23.46
CA ALA A 246 -4.94 -9.54 24.89
C ALA A 246 -3.60 -9.51 25.64
N VAL A 247 -3.50 -8.64 26.65
CA VAL A 247 -2.27 -8.42 27.42
C VAL A 247 -1.92 -9.64 28.27
N ASP A 248 -2.93 -10.31 28.82
CA ASP A 248 -2.84 -11.45 29.73
C ASP A 248 -2.96 -12.82 29.03
N ARG A 249 -2.89 -12.82 27.68
CA ARG A 249 -2.96 -14.08 26.91
C ARG A 249 -1.82 -15.03 27.27
N GLN A 250 -2.11 -16.32 27.24
CA GLN A 250 -1.08 -17.35 27.34
C GLN A 250 -0.37 -17.52 26.00
N HIS A 251 0.96 -17.64 26.03
CA HIS A 251 1.76 -17.91 24.86
C HIS A 251 1.58 -19.36 24.40
N LEU A 252 1.39 -19.56 23.10
CA LEU A 252 1.30 -20.91 22.55
C LEU A 252 2.70 -21.51 22.39
N PRO A 253 2.96 -22.72 22.93
CA PRO A 253 4.17 -23.44 22.60
C PRO A 253 4.29 -23.71 21.11
N ILE A 254 5.48 -23.49 20.53
CA ILE A 254 5.71 -23.54 19.09
C ILE A 254 5.39 -24.90 18.46
N ASP A 255 5.55 -25.99 19.21
CA ASP A 255 5.26 -27.34 18.74
C ASP A 255 3.77 -27.63 18.58
N ARG A 256 2.89 -26.82 19.19
CA ARG A 256 1.43 -26.86 19.05
C ARG A 256 0.91 -25.97 17.91
N ALA A 257 1.73 -25.06 17.40
CA ALA A 257 1.33 -24.18 16.31
C ALA A 257 1.03 -24.97 15.02
N ARG A 258 -0.12 -24.67 14.40
CA ARG A 258 -0.57 -25.22 13.11
C ARG A 258 -0.96 -24.14 12.12
N THR A 259 -1.33 -22.98 12.60
CA THR A 259 -1.85 -21.87 11.80
C THR A 259 -1.00 -20.63 12.01
N ALA A 260 -0.55 -20.02 10.93
CA ALA A 260 0.02 -18.69 10.92
C ALA A 260 -1.06 -17.67 10.52
N VAL A 261 -1.32 -16.72 11.40
CA VAL A 261 -2.38 -15.71 11.24
C VAL A 261 -1.77 -14.35 11.00
N PHE A 262 -1.87 -13.85 9.78
CA PHE A 262 -1.50 -12.49 9.41
C PHE A 262 -2.60 -11.53 9.89
N TYR A 263 -2.41 -10.86 11.01
CA TYR A 263 -3.44 -9.99 11.59
C TYR A 263 -3.20 -8.50 11.32
N SER A 264 -1.97 -8.11 10.95
CA SER A 264 -1.66 -6.79 10.42
C SER A 264 -0.74 -6.88 9.21
N ILE A 265 -1.08 -6.12 8.15
CA ILE A 265 -0.25 -5.89 6.98
C ILE A 265 -0.33 -4.39 6.70
N SER A 266 0.73 -3.66 7.05
CA SER A 266 0.76 -2.20 7.00
C SER A 266 1.72 -1.71 5.93
N ASN A 267 1.19 -0.89 4.99
CA ASN A 267 2.01 -0.09 4.08
C ASN A 267 2.45 1.18 4.80
N THR A 268 3.74 1.47 4.78
CA THR A 268 4.32 2.55 5.58
C THR A 268 4.51 3.85 4.78
N GLN A 269 4.71 3.75 3.48
CA GLN A 269 5.11 4.86 2.63
C GLN A 269 3.92 5.41 1.82
N ARG A 270 3.35 6.54 2.25
CA ARG A 270 2.22 7.20 1.55
C ARG A 270 2.54 7.52 0.09
N GLY A 271 3.78 7.92 -0.19
CA GLY A 271 4.24 8.23 -1.54
C GLY A 271 4.31 7.04 -2.49
N LEU A 272 4.22 5.83 -1.97
CA LEU A 272 4.12 4.59 -2.75
C LEU A 272 2.67 4.12 -2.93
N GLY A 273 1.69 4.93 -2.54
CA GLY A 273 0.27 4.64 -2.77
C GLY A 273 -0.02 4.38 -4.25
N GLY A 274 -0.69 3.25 -4.54
CA GLY A 274 -1.00 2.81 -5.90
C GLY A 274 0.17 2.16 -6.67
N ILE A 275 1.39 2.17 -6.13
CA ILE A 275 2.52 1.42 -6.68
C ILE A 275 2.37 -0.05 -6.27
N SER A 276 2.42 -0.94 -7.25
CA SER A 276 2.41 -2.38 -6.98
C SER A 276 3.83 -2.86 -6.71
N PHE A 277 4.03 -3.47 -5.56
CA PHE A 277 5.28 -4.19 -5.25
C PHE A 277 5.33 -5.60 -5.87
N GLY A 278 4.41 -5.91 -6.78
CA GLY A 278 4.24 -7.23 -7.36
C GLY A 278 3.33 -8.13 -6.52
N SER A 279 2.87 -9.20 -7.15
CA SER A 279 2.14 -10.27 -6.48
C SER A 279 3.09 -11.15 -5.67
N PHE A 280 2.54 -11.89 -4.71
CA PHE A 280 3.28 -12.92 -3.96
C PHE A 280 4.23 -12.43 -2.84
N LEU A 281 4.13 -11.17 -2.37
CA LEU A 281 4.87 -10.75 -1.18
C LEU A 281 4.50 -11.61 0.03
N ILE A 282 3.22 -11.89 0.22
CA ILE A 282 2.74 -12.76 1.29
C ILE A 282 3.28 -14.19 1.11
N LYS A 283 3.41 -14.68 -0.12
CA LYS A 283 4.01 -15.99 -0.39
C LYS A 283 5.43 -16.09 0.15
N GLN A 284 6.25 -15.05 0.02
CA GLN A 284 7.61 -15.04 0.60
C GLN A 284 7.59 -15.17 2.13
N VAL A 285 6.65 -14.49 2.79
CA VAL A 285 6.49 -14.61 4.27
C VAL A 285 5.99 -16.01 4.64
N VAL A 286 5.06 -16.59 3.86
CA VAL A 286 4.57 -17.97 4.07
C VAL A 286 5.71 -18.98 3.91
N GLU A 287 6.54 -18.84 2.89
CA GLU A 287 7.70 -19.72 2.67
C GLU A 287 8.71 -19.63 3.81
N GLU A 288 8.97 -18.41 4.33
CA GLU A 288 9.85 -18.19 5.46
C GLU A 288 9.28 -18.84 6.75
N LEU A 289 8.00 -18.59 7.05
CA LEU A 289 7.32 -19.19 8.20
C LEU A 289 7.32 -20.72 8.15
N ARG A 290 7.09 -21.30 6.97
CA ARG A 290 7.13 -22.77 6.78
C ARG A 290 8.52 -23.34 6.99
N ARG A 291 9.56 -22.59 6.61
CA ARG A 291 10.96 -22.98 6.85
C ARG A 291 11.29 -22.93 8.34
N GLU A 292 10.86 -21.88 9.05
CA GLU A 292 11.08 -21.75 10.50
C GLU A 292 10.26 -22.76 11.32
N THR A 293 9.03 -23.01 10.90
CA THR A 293 8.07 -23.84 11.62
C THR A 293 7.38 -24.83 10.67
N PRO A 294 8.01 -25.98 10.35
CA PRO A 294 7.52 -26.94 9.36
C PRO A 294 6.17 -27.59 9.69
N LYS A 295 5.71 -27.49 10.93
CA LYS A 295 4.41 -28.01 11.39
C LYS A 295 3.24 -27.09 11.02
N LEU A 296 3.49 -25.88 10.50
CA LEU A 296 2.44 -25.01 10.01
C LEU A 296 1.85 -25.56 8.71
N ASP A 297 0.55 -25.78 8.71
CA ASP A 297 -0.22 -26.29 7.59
C ASP A 297 -1.25 -25.30 7.06
N SER A 298 -1.56 -24.25 7.83
CA SER A 298 -2.54 -23.22 7.50
C SER A 298 -1.96 -21.82 7.60
N PHE A 299 -2.17 -21.01 6.56
CA PHE A 299 -1.70 -19.62 6.47
C PHE A 299 -2.90 -18.74 6.13
N VAL A 300 -3.37 -17.97 7.11
CA VAL A 300 -4.58 -17.19 6.98
C VAL A 300 -4.36 -15.75 7.42
N THR A 301 -5.18 -14.84 6.91
CA THR A 301 -5.29 -13.51 7.51
C THR A 301 -6.41 -13.46 8.52
N LEU A 302 -6.39 -12.45 9.37
CA LEU A 302 -7.55 -11.94 10.09
C LEU A 302 -7.64 -10.45 9.77
N SER A 303 -8.41 -10.11 8.74
CA SER A 303 -8.40 -8.78 8.12
C SER A 303 -9.65 -7.98 8.45
N PRO A 304 -9.52 -6.66 8.72
CA PRO A 304 -10.65 -5.75 8.84
C PRO A 304 -11.34 -5.52 7.50
N VAL A 305 -12.54 -4.94 7.53
CA VAL A 305 -13.35 -4.62 6.34
C VAL A 305 -13.75 -3.14 6.35
N PRO A 306 -12.80 -2.20 6.17
CA PRO A 306 -13.02 -0.79 6.44
C PRO A 306 -14.06 -0.11 5.52
N GLY A 307 -14.30 -0.67 4.34
CA GLY A 307 -15.25 -0.14 3.36
C GLY A 307 -16.67 -0.64 3.50
N PHE A 308 -16.95 -1.61 4.39
CA PHE A 308 -18.22 -2.31 4.41
C PHE A 308 -19.39 -1.43 4.88
N MET A 309 -19.31 -0.83 6.07
CA MET A 309 -20.40 0.04 6.56
C MET A 309 -20.58 1.33 5.75
N PRO A 310 -19.51 2.01 5.27
CA PRO A 310 -19.66 3.07 4.27
C PRO A 310 -20.45 2.65 3.03
N TRP A 311 -20.18 1.46 2.48
CA TRP A 311 -20.92 0.92 1.34
C TRP A 311 -22.38 0.64 1.70
N VAL A 312 -22.67 -0.03 2.81
CA VAL A 312 -24.05 -0.30 3.28
C VAL A 312 -24.86 0.99 3.42
N LYS A 313 -24.24 2.10 3.85
CA LYS A 313 -24.90 3.39 4.02
C LYS A 313 -25.11 4.18 2.72
N GLN A 314 -24.26 3.98 1.72
CA GLN A 314 -24.27 4.76 0.48
C GLN A 314 -25.05 4.09 -0.66
N ASP A 315 -25.04 2.77 -0.73
CA ASP A 315 -25.68 2.02 -1.80
C ASP A 315 -27.19 1.92 -1.54
N LYS A 316 -27.99 2.52 -2.45
CA LYS A 316 -29.46 2.54 -2.35
C LYS A 316 -30.11 1.28 -2.93
N ASP A 317 -29.38 0.53 -3.74
CA ASP A 317 -29.86 -0.65 -4.48
C ASP A 317 -29.51 -1.96 -3.76
N LEU A 318 -29.20 -1.88 -2.46
CA LEU A 318 -28.94 -3.07 -1.66
C LEU A 318 -30.16 -3.99 -1.64
N PRO A 319 -29.95 -5.33 -1.74
CA PRO A 319 -31.01 -6.34 -1.69
C PRO A 319 -31.50 -6.52 -0.24
N LEU A 320 -32.13 -5.49 0.32
CA LEU A 320 -32.64 -5.43 1.67
C LEU A 320 -34.16 -5.26 1.67
N SER A 321 -34.84 -6.06 2.49
CA SER A 321 -36.26 -5.85 2.81
C SER A 321 -36.45 -4.63 3.72
N ASP A 322 -37.69 -4.18 3.88
CA ASP A 322 -38.01 -3.11 4.84
C ASP A 322 -37.71 -3.55 6.28
N GLU A 323 -37.89 -4.85 6.58
CA GLU A 323 -37.54 -5.44 7.87
C GLU A 323 -36.03 -5.42 8.12
N ASP A 324 -35.22 -5.73 7.07
CA ASP A 324 -33.76 -5.64 7.18
C ASP A 324 -33.30 -4.19 7.38
N ARG A 325 -33.94 -3.23 6.71
CA ARG A 325 -33.65 -1.79 6.89
C ARG A 325 -34.02 -1.31 8.30
N GLU A 326 -35.12 -1.80 8.86
CA GLU A 326 -35.51 -1.51 10.24
C GLU A 326 -34.53 -2.15 11.24
N ALA A 327 -34.09 -3.37 10.99
CA ALA A 327 -33.07 -4.04 11.79
C ALA A 327 -31.76 -3.25 11.83
N LEU A 328 -31.32 -2.69 10.69
CA LEU A 328 -30.09 -1.90 10.60
C LEU A 328 -30.12 -0.62 11.44
N LYS A 329 -31.29 -0.06 11.76
CA LYS A 329 -31.42 1.10 12.68
C LYS A 329 -30.97 0.77 14.09
N ARG A 330 -30.93 -0.51 14.48
CA ARG A 330 -30.38 -0.92 15.78
C ARG A 330 -28.89 -0.62 15.92
N LEU A 331 -28.16 -0.41 14.82
CA LEU A 331 -26.76 0.02 14.83
C LEU A 331 -26.57 1.45 15.38
N ASP A 332 -27.63 2.24 15.48
CA ASP A 332 -27.59 3.59 16.05
C ASP A 332 -27.40 3.58 17.58
N ASP A 333 -27.73 2.48 18.25
CA ASP A 333 -27.39 2.27 19.66
C ASP A 333 -25.89 1.91 19.77
N PRO A 334 -25.03 2.72 20.41
CA PRO A 334 -23.61 2.45 20.53
C PRO A 334 -23.27 1.14 21.27
N LYS A 335 -24.25 0.56 21.98
CA LYS A 335 -24.12 -0.69 22.77
C LYS A 335 -24.86 -1.87 22.15
N TRP A 336 -25.31 -1.77 20.91
CA TRP A 336 -26.09 -2.82 20.25
C TRP A 336 -25.44 -4.21 20.33
N PHE A 337 -24.12 -4.27 20.35
CA PHE A 337 -23.35 -5.53 20.40
C PHE A 337 -23.35 -6.20 21.78
N GLU A 338 -23.80 -5.51 22.85
CA GLU A 338 -23.98 -6.09 24.18
C GLU A 338 -25.28 -6.91 24.29
N SER A 339 -26.26 -6.70 23.39
CA SER A 339 -27.54 -7.41 23.36
C SER A 339 -27.48 -8.67 22.48
N PRO A 340 -27.61 -9.89 23.04
CA PRO A 340 -27.60 -11.12 22.24
C PRO A 340 -28.72 -11.18 21.19
N GLU A 341 -29.89 -10.64 21.49
CA GLU A 341 -31.02 -10.58 20.55
C GLU A 341 -30.71 -9.64 19.38
N THR A 342 -30.23 -8.44 19.66
CA THR A 342 -29.86 -7.46 18.64
C THR A 342 -28.70 -7.97 17.77
N THR A 343 -27.69 -8.61 18.37
CA THR A 343 -26.58 -9.19 17.63
C THR A 343 -27.02 -10.34 16.73
N ALA A 344 -27.94 -11.20 17.18
CA ALA A 344 -28.49 -12.28 16.36
C ALA A 344 -29.29 -11.74 15.17
N LEU A 345 -30.13 -10.73 15.40
CA LEU A 345 -30.90 -10.05 14.34
C LEU A 345 -29.96 -9.41 13.32
N LEU A 346 -29.01 -8.58 13.75
CA LEU A 346 -28.07 -7.90 12.85
C LEU A 346 -27.16 -8.89 12.11
N ARG A 347 -26.76 -9.97 12.74
CA ARG A 347 -26.00 -11.04 12.09
C ARG A 347 -26.74 -11.62 10.90
N SER A 348 -28.05 -11.88 11.04
CA SER A 348 -28.86 -12.45 9.97
C SER A 348 -28.98 -11.54 8.75
N VAL A 349 -28.74 -10.25 8.89
CA VAL A 349 -28.74 -9.25 7.81
C VAL A 349 -27.31 -9.00 7.29
N LEU A 350 -26.36 -8.75 8.20
CA LEU A 350 -25.02 -8.27 7.82
C LEU A 350 -24.08 -9.37 7.31
N GLU A 351 -24.21 -10.64 7.74
CA GLU A 351 -23.38 -11.72 7.18
C GLU A 351 -23.70 -11.98 5.69
N PRO A 352 -24.98 -12.11 5.23
CA PRO A 352 -25.30 -12.20 3.81
C PRO A 352 -24.86 -10.97 3.02
N LEU A 353 -25.06 -9.76 3.56
CA LEU A 353 -24.58 -8.52 2.92
C LEU A 353 -23.07 -8.49 2.76
N ALA A 354 -22.31 -8.94 3.76
CA ALA A 354 -20.86 -9.04 3.67
C ALA A 354 -20.45 -10.03 2.59
N ALA A 355 -21.15 -11.19 2.47
CA ALA A 355 -20.90 -12.11 1.38
C ALA A 355 -21.20 -11.48 0.00
N HIS A 356 -22.28 -10.71 -0.11
CA HIS A 356 -22.61 -9.94 -1.33
C HIS A 356 -21.51 -8.90 -1.63
N TYR A 357 -21.09 -8.15 -0.64
CA TYR A 357 -20.02 -7.14 -0.75
C TYR A 357 -18.74 -7.71 -1.36
N PHE A 358 -18.29 -8.88 -0.90
CA PHE A 358 -17.08 -9.52 -1.40
C PHE A 358 -17.27 -10.23 -2.74
N LEU A 359 -18.41 -10.88 -2.95
CA LEU A 359 -18.59 -11.75 -4.12
C LEU A 359 -19.23 -11.05 -5.32
N LYS A 360 -20.07 -10.01 -5.10
CA LYS A 360 -20.90 -9.39 -6.13
C LYS A 360 -20.68 -7.91 -6.32
N ALA A 361 -20.49 -7.14 -5.23
CA ALA A 361 -20.39 -5.69 -5.32
C ALA A 361 -19.13 -5.25 -6.10
N ARG A 362 -19.32 -4.33 -7.05
CA ARG A 362 -18.26 -3.84 -7.93
C ARG A 362 -18.29 -2.32 -8.02
N THR A 363 -17.13 -1.72 -8.22
CA THR A 363 -17.00 -0.32 -8.61
C THR A 363 -17.51 -0.11 -10.04
N PRO A 364 -17.79 1.13 -10.49
CA PRO A 364 -18.15 1.41 -11.90
C PRO A 364 -17.11 0.92 -12.92
N LYS A 365 -15.88 0.69 -12.51
CA LYS A 365 -14.79 0.14 -13.32
C LYS A 365 -14.69 -1.39 -13.26
N GLY A 366 -15.67 -2.08 -12.67
CA GLY A 366 -15.74 -3.54 -12.57
C GLY A 366 -14.84 -4.17 -11.50
N LYS A 367 -14.10 -3.37 -10.69
CA LYS A 367 -13.24 -3.89 -9.62
C LYS A 367 -14.04 -4.14 -8.34
N LEU A 368 -13.59 -5.06 -7.50
CA LEU A 368 -14.13 -5.20 -6.13
C LEU A 368 -14.07 -3.85 -5.39
N ILE A 369 -15.07 -3.57 -4.58
CA ILE A 369 -15.11 -2.33 -3.79
C ILE A 369 -14.04 -2.36 -2.70
N ASP A 370 -13.92 -3.47 -1.98
CA ASP A 370 -12.98 -3.60 -0.87
C ASP A 370 -11.51 -3.64 -1.33
N SER A 371 -10.70 -2.72 -0.82
CA SER A 371 -9.28 -2.62 -1.17
C SER A 371 -8.44 -3.74 -0.55
N VAL A 372 -8.82 -4.20 0.65
CA VAL A 372 -8.14 -5.29 1.36
C VAL A 372 -8.39 -6.61 0.63
N ALA A 373 -9.64 -6.84 0.19
CA ALA A 373 -9.97 -7.98 -0.66
C ALA A 373 -9.18 -7.98 -1.98
N ARG A 374 -9.09 -6.82 -2.66
CA ARG A 374 -8.28 -6.71 -3.88
C ARG A 374 -6.83 -7.10 -3.66
N PHE A 375 -6.26 -6.68 -2.53
CA PHE A 375 -4.88 -7.01 -2.18
C PHE A 375 -4.72 -8.53 -1.96
N HIS A 376 -5.53 -9.14 -1.10
CA HIS A 376 -5.38 -10.56 -0.77
C HIS A 376 -5.71 -11.49 -1.93
N LEU A 377 -6.79 -11.23 -2.67
CA LEU A 377 -7.17 -12.02 -3.84
C LEU A 377 -6.17 -11.85 -4.98
N GLY A 378 -5.66 -10.63 -5.18
CA GLY A 378 -4.56 -10.37 -6.10
C GLY A 378 -3.24 -11.04 -5.70
N ASN A 379 -3.06 -11.44 -4.45
CA ASN A 379 -1.95 -12.27 -3.97
C ASN A 379 -2.29 -13.77 -3.95
N GLY A 380 -3.40 -14.20 -4.55
CA GLY A 380 -3.77 -15.60 -4.72
C GLY A 380 -4.44 -16.25 -3.50
N ALA A 381 -4.93 -15.47 -2.56
CA ALA A 381 -5.69 -16.01 -1.44
C ALA A 381 -7.11 -16.42 -1.86
N ARG A 382 -7.71 -17.32 -1.06
CA ARG A 382 -9.14 -17.65 -1.10
C ARG A 382 -9.87 -16.91 0.01
N LEU A 383 -11.06 -16.35 -0.25
CA LEU A 383 -11.95 -15.83 0.79
C LEU A 383 -12.51 -17.01 1.60
N GLU A 384 -12.00 -17.20 2.81
CA GLU A 384 -12.24 -18.42 3.58
C GLU A 384 -13.42 -18.32 4.51
N ARG A 385 -13.52 -17.23 5.28
CA ARG A 385 -14.56 -17.07 6.30
C ARG A 385 -14.87 -15.60 6.57
N ILE A 386 -16.14 -15.30 6.77
CA ILE A 386 -16.63 -14.04 7.32
C ILE A 386 -16.85 -14.26 8.81
N ASN A 387 -16.28 -13.42 9.65
CA ASN A 387 -16.30 -13.53 11.10
C ASN A 387 -17.18 -12.42 11.67
N TRP A 388 -18.31 -12.78 12.25
CA TRP A 388 -19.19 -11.87 12.96
C TRP A 388 -18.57 -11.46 14.30
N LEU A 389 -18.61 -10.16 14.62
CA LEU A 389 -18.03 -9.57 15.84
C LEU A 389 -16.55 -9.94 16.05
N GLY A 390 -15.79 -10.01 14.95
CA GLY A 390 -14.36 -10.29 14.97
C GLY A 390 -13.51 -9.15 15.53
N ASP A 391 -14.00 -7.89 15.42
CA ASP A 391 -13.36 -6.70 15.97
C ASP A 391 -14.39 -5.78 16.66
N LEU A 392 -14.38 -5.78 17.98
CA LEU A 392 -15.26 -4.95 18.81
C LEU A 392 -14.63 -3.59 19.19
N SER A 393 -13.50 -3.24 18.60
CA SER A 393 -12.92 -1.91 18.78
C SER A 393 -13.87 -0.82 18.23
N PRO A 394 -13.80 0.43 18.74
CA PRO A 394 -14.58 1.52 18.18
C PRO A 394 -14.38 1.72 16.66
N LYS A 395 -13.18 1.41 16.16
CA LYS A 395 -12.86 1.44 14.72
C LYS A 395 -13.58 0.30 13.98
N GLY A 396 -13.47 -0.95 14.45
CA GLY A 396 -14.10 -2.12 13.83
C GLY A 396 -15.63 -2.01 13.79
N LEU A 397 -16.24 -1.58 14.91
CA LEU A 397 -17.69 -1.35 14.95
C LEU A 397 -18.15 -0.27 13.96
N ARG A 398 -17.44 0.84 13.88
CA ARG A 398 -17.78 1.93 12.95
C ARG A 398 -17.59 1.56 11.49
N GLU A 399 -16.51 0.86 11.15
CA GLU A 399 -16.11 0.58 9.77
C GLU A 399 -16.79 -0.65 9.18
N SER A 400 -17.07 -1.67 10.02
CA SER A 400 -17.60 -2.95 9.56
C SER A 400 -18.68 -3.60 10.44
N ALA A 401 -19.24 -2.88 11.42
CA ALA A 401 -20.10 -3.47 12.44
C ALA A 401 -19.46 -4.71 13.10
N GLY A 402 -18.15 -4.66 13.32
CA GLY A 402 -17.37 -5.73 13.91
C GLY A 402 -17.05 -6.91 12.99
N VAL A 403 -17.42 -6.86 11.72
CA VAL A 403 -17.10 -7.94 10.76
C VAL A 403 -15.61 -7.93 10.43
N MET A 404 -14.99 -9.11 10.51
CA MET A 404 -13.65 -9.40 9.99
C MET A 404 -13.70 -10.57 9.01
N VAL A 405 -12.64 -10.76 8.23
CA VAL A 405 -12.54 -11.86 7.26
C VAL A 405 -11.22 -12.61 7.37
N ASN A 406 -11.26 -13.91 7.08
CA ASN A 406 -10.07 -14.70 6.86
C ASN A 406 -9.86 -14.92 5.34
N TYR A 407 -8.67 -14.59 4.85
CA TYR A 407 -8.17 -15.00 3.54
C TYR A 407 -7.16 -16.13 3.74
N LEU A 408 -7.38 -17.28 3.07
CA LEU A 408 -6.53 -18.46 3.18
C LEU A 408 -5.53 -18.51 2.03
N TYR A 409 -4.25 -18.64 2.36
CA TYR A 409 -3.16 -18.88 1.44
C TYR A 409 -2.77 -20.36 1.45
N ARG A 410 -3.12 -21.07 0.40
CA ARG A 410 -2.65 -22.44 0.16
C ARG A 410 -1.61 -22.40 -0.92
N LEU A 411 -0.37 -22.80 -0.60
CA LEU A 411 0.76 -22.68 -1.53
C LEU A 411 0.47 -23.31 -2.89
N ASP A 412 -0.24 -24.44 -2.91
CA ASP A 412 -0.58 -25.15 -4.15
C ASP A 412 -1.67 -24.46 -4.99
N ASP A 413 -2.44 -23.55 -4.40
CA ASP A 413 -3.56 -22.86 -5.05
C ASP A 413 -3.27 -21.38 -5.36
N ILE A 414 -2.18 -20.81 -4.83
CA ILE A 414 -1.90 -19.36 -4.91
C ILE A 414 -1.87 -18.87 -6.35
N GLU A 415 -1.12 -19.53 -7.21
CA GLU A 415 -0.99 -19.13 -8.61
C GLU A 415 -2.31 -19.25 -9.36
N LYS A 416 -3.02 -20.36 -9.17
CA LYS A 416 -4.34 -20.60 -9.77
C LYS A 416 -5.36 -19.56 -9.35
N ASN A 417 -5.42 -19.25 -8.05
CA ASN A 417 -6.34 -18.25 -7.53
C ASN A 417 -6.00 -16.84 -8.02
N HIS A 418 -4.69 -16.52 -8.10
CA HIS A 418 -4.21 -15.26 -8.67
C HIS A 418 -4.67 -15.09 -10.12
N GLU A 419 -4.46 -16.09 -10.96
CA GLU A 419 -4.85 -16.06 -12.38
C GLU A 419 -6.37 -15.92 -12.54
N ALA A 420 -7.18 -16.66 -11.76
CA ALA A 420 -8.63 -16.55 -11.78
C ALA A 420 -9.11 -15.12 -11.42
N TYR A 421 -8.47 -14.49 -10.44
CA TYR A 421 -8.80 -13.12 -10.07
C TYR A 421 -8.29 -12.09 -11.08
N ALA A 422 -7.05 -12.23 -11.55
CA ALA A 422 -6.42 -11.26 -12.45
C ALA A 422 -7.05 -11.25 -13.85
N ASN A 423 -7.37 -12.42 -14.40
CA ASN A 423 -7.89 -12.56 -15.75
C ASN A 423 -9.41 -12.43 -15.81
N ASP A 424 -10.13 -13.08 -14.89
CA ASP A 424 -11.58 -13.23 -14.94
C ASP A 424 -12.32 -12.40 -13.88
N GLY A 425 -11.59 -11.77 -12.94
CA GLY A 425 -12.19 -11.08 -11.78
C GLY A 425 -12.92 -12.04 -10.82
N GLU A 426 -12.64 -13.36 -10.92
CA GLU A 426 -13.30 -14.37 -10.10
C GLU A 426 -12.80 -14.31 -8.66
N VAL A 427 -13.73 -14.26 -7.71
CA VAL A 427 -13.44 -14.38 -6.28
C VAL A 427 -13.54 -15.84 -5.86
N VAL A 428 -12.40 -16.48 -5.71
CA VAL A 428 -12.35 -17.83 -5.16
C VAL A 428 -12.74 -17.77 -3.68
N ALA A 429 -13.83 -18.45 -3.30
CA ALA A 429 -14.35 -18.43 -1.94
C ALA A 429 -14.74 -19.83 -1.46
N SER A 430 -14.72 -20.03 -0.13
CA SER A 430 -15.14 -21.26 0.51
C SER A 430 -16.64 -21.53 0.30
N SER A 431 -17.04 -22.80 0.48
CA SER A 431 -18.46 -23.17 0.44
C SER A 431 -19.26 -22.50 1.57
N ALA A 432 -18.64 -22.21 2.70
CA ALA A 432 -19.29 -21.51 3.81
C ALA A 432 -19.68 -20.08 3.42
N VAL A 433 -18.77 -19.32 2.81
CA VAL A 433 -19.04 -17.96 2.32
C VAL A 433 -20.08 -17.98 1.19
N LYS A 434 -19.96 -18.91 0.24
CA LYS A 434 -20.92 -19.04 -0.87
C LYS A 434 -22.35 -19.41 -0.40
N LYS A 435 -22.49 -20.10 0.73
CA LYS A 435 -23.80 -20.43 1.32
C LYS A 435 -24.51 -19.21 1.90
N LEU A 436 -23.78 -18.21 2.39
CA LEU A 436 -24.38 -16.96 2.88
C LEU A 436 -25.15 -16.21 1.78
N LEU A 437 -24.62 -16.20 0.55
CA LEU A 437 -25.36 -15.66 -0.61
C LEU A 437 -26.64 -16.42 -0.96
N LYS A 438 -26.69 -17.74 -0.74
CA LYS A 438 -27.90 -18.53 -1.02
C LYS A 438 -29.02 -18.23 -0.03
N GLY A 439 -28.70 -17.80 1.18
CA GLY A 439 -29.68 -17.27 2.14
C GLY A 439 -30.36 -15.98 1.64
N GLU A 440 -29.61 -15.12 0.96
CA GLU A 440 -30.11 -13.92 0.30
C GLU A 440 -31.08 -14.26 -0.86
N GLY A 441 -30.75 -15.24 -1.70
CA GLY A 441 -31.64 -15.68 -2.82
C GLY A 441 -32.96 -16.25 -2.36
N ARG A 442 -33.06 -16.88 -1.19
CA ARG A 442 -34.32 -17.30 -0.59
C ARG A 442 -35.16 -16.12 -0.12
N ARG A 443 -34.56 -15.12 0.53
CA ARG A 443 -35.25 -13.89 0.95
C ARG A 443 -35.77 -13.08 -0.24
N LEU A 444 -35.00 -12.98 -1.34
CA LEU A 444 -35.40 -12.28 -2.56
C LEU A 444 -36.54 -13.01 -3.32
N LEU A 445 -36.62 -14.34 -3.23
CA LEU A 445 -37.70 -15.11 -3.77
C LEU A 445 -39.02 -14.93 -2.97
N ASP A 446 -38.90 -14.91 -1.63
CA ASP A 446 -40.04 -14.65 -0.74
C ASP A 446 -40.57 -13.21 -0.92
N MET A 447 -39.72 -12.21 -1.19
CA MET A 447 -40.10 -10.82 -1.50
C MET A 447 -40.79 -10.66 -2.87
N ARG A 448 -40.58 -11.56 -3.83
CA ARG A 448 -41.23 -11.51 -5.16
C ARG A 448 -42.57 -12.26 -5.16
N LEU A 449 -42.86 -13.01 -4.11
CA LEU A 449 -44.07 -13.80 -3.95
C LEU A 449 -45.04 -13.20 -2.92
N SER A 450 -44.63 -12.14 -2.21
CA SER A 450 -45.45 -11.28 -1.34
C SER A 450 -45.80 -9.97 -2.06
#